data_5c4dc29da37f6974c940d2b83ac82c2c
#
_entry.id   5c4dc29da37f6974c940d2b83ac82c2c
#
_cell.length_a   1.000
_cell.length_b   1.000
_cell.length_c   1.000
_cell.angle_alpha   90.00
_cell.angle_beta   90.00
_cell.angle_gamma   90.00
#
_symmetry.space_group_name_H-M   'P 1'
#
loop_
_entity.id
_entity.type
_entity.pdbx_description
1 polymer ?
#
loop_
_entity_poly.entity_id
_entity_poly.type
_entity_poly.pdbx_seq_one_letter_code
_entity_poly.pdbx_strand_id
1 'polypeptide(L)'
;MPIIPRESHVEHGKVLYRLKIKARLRSLSAAAPVAGRSISITSNRTGDRVQLSPTSTDSNGAVIVTLEGRDKGARTLTVTDHDITAVPLDVTLSDAWYESTFLITAYNVCNETDFGWQMVTAPGLGDQHRNDFLNGASGVVMQGTGMALNGRYVRPTHVGTHWHLNAQGHPDHLEDPQAVTFAYSDGVLGAFGTVTENHSIAVDPTVIPPRARVNIDAVGERYADDRGSQIQGYHVDNFLGAGHAVVQTWTHGAINGTQRKVKYLGGT
;
A
#
# COMPACT_ATOMS: atom_id res chain seq x y z
N MET A 1 -4.76 -13.27 -8.42
CA MET A 1 -5.87 -12.37 -8.73
C MET A 1 -5.91 -11.35 -7.61
N PRO A 2 -5.80 -10.04 -7.84
CA PRO A 2 -5.84 -9.09 -6.75
C PRO A 2 -7.18 -9.18 -6.03
N ILE A 3 -7.14 -9.18 -4.71
CA ILE A 3 -8.34 -9.18 -3.89
C ILE A 3 -8.84 -7.75 -3.84
N ILE A 4 -10.02 -7.52 -4.38
CA ILE A 4 -10.68 -6.22 -4.31
C ILE A 4 -11.63 -6.29 -3.11
N PRO A 5 -11.44 -5.43 -2.11
CA PRO A 5 -12.26 -5.45 -0.91
C PRO A 5 -13.73 -5.23 -1.21
N ARG A 6 -14.55 -5.84 -0.40
CA ARG A 6 -15.98 -5.63 -0.40
C ARG A 6 -16.30 -4.41 0.45
N GLU A 7 -17.23 -3.60 -0.01
CA GLU A 7 -17.62 -2.37 0.66
C GLU A 7 -19.12 -2.41 1.00
N SER A 8 -19.52 -1.76 2.09
CA SER A 8 -20.90 -1.37 2.32
C SER A 8 -20.97 0.13 2.56
N HIS A 9 -22.04 0.76 2.13
CA HIS A 9 -22.30 2.16 2.42
C HIS A 9 -23.79 2.39 2.58
N VAL A 10 -24.15 3.54 3.15
CA VAL A 10 -25.55 3.91 3.34
C VAL A 10 -25.91 4.99 2.32
N GLU A 11 -26.92 4.71 1.50
CA GLU A 11 -27.52 5.66 0.58
C GLU A 11 -29.01 5.84 0.92
N HIS A 12 -29.40 7.08 1.20
CA HIS A 12 -30.79 7.42 1.58
C HIS A 12 -31.36 6.53 2.70
N GLY A 13 -30.56 6.26 3.73
CA GLY A 13 -30.94 5.43 4.87
C GLY A 13 -30.99 3.92 4.59
N LYS A 14 -30.58 3.46 3.42
CA LYS A 14 -30.51 2.04 3.07
C LYS A 14 -29.06 1.58 2.94
N VAL A 15 -28.75 0.43 3.52
CA VAL A 15 -27.43 -0.19 3.36
C VAL A 15 -27.32 -0.76 1.96
N LEU A 16 -26.24 -0.39 1.26
CA LEU A 16 -25.84 -0.97 -0.01
C LEU A 16 -24.56 -1.78 0.20
N TYR A 17 -24.56 -2.98 -0.35
CA TYR A 17 -23.40 -3.85 -0.38
C TYR A 17 -22.71 -3.70 -1.72
N ARG A 18 -21.39 -3.48 -1.71
CA ARG A 18 -20.60 -3.23 -2.93
C ARG A 18 -19.48 -4.24 -3.05
N LEU A 19 -19.27 -4.72 -4.26
CA LEU A 19 -18.13 -5.54 -4.64
C LEU A 19 -17.51 -4.96 -5.89
N LYS A 20 -16.19 -4.72 -5.86
CA LYS A 20 -15.41 -4.35 -7.05
C LYS A 20 -14.60 -5.54 -7.51
N ILE A 21 -14.63 -5.82 -8.80
CA ILE A 21 -13.92 -6.93 -9.43
C ILE A 21 -13.15 -6.38 -10.64
N LYS A 22 -11.88 -6.74 -10.74
CA LYS A 22 -11.11 -6.47 -11.96
C LYS A 22 -11.29 -7.64 -12.92
N ALA A 23 -12.07 -7.44 -13.97
CA ALA A 23 -12.23 -8.39 -15.08
C ALA A 23 -11.17 -8.13 -16.16
N ARG A 24 -10.69 -9.18 -16.81
CA ARG A 24 -9.75 -9.08 -17.93
C ARG A 24 -10.22 -9.96 -19.09
N LEU A 25 -10.32 -9.34 -20.27
CA LEU A 25 -10.57 -10.03 -21.51
C LEU A 25 -9.25 -10.41 -22.18
N ARG A 26 -9.12 -11.67 -22.56
CA ARG A 26 -7.93 -12.18 -23.26
C ARG A 26 -8.36 -12.99 -24.48
N SER A 27 -7.57 -12.95 -25.54
CA SER A 27 -7.74 -13.80 -26.71
C SER A 27 -7.47 -15.26 -26.33
N LEU A 28 -8.30 -16.19 -26.82
CA LEU A 28 -8.16 -17.62 -26.53
C LEU A 28 -6.90 -18.20 -27.19
N SER A 29 -6.54 -17.73 -28.36
CA SER A 29 -5.43 -18.28 -29.14
C SER A 29 -4.05 -17.82 -28.67
N ALA A 30 -3.94 -16.57 -28.19
CA ALA A 30 -2.65 -15.96 -27.85
C ALA A 30 -2.52 -15.55 -26.36
N ALA A 31 -3.57 -15.72 -25.55
CA ALA A 31 -3.68 -15.20 -24.19
C ALA A 31 -3.37 -13.68 -24.07
N ALA A 32 -3.37 -12.98 -25.21
CA ALA A 32 -3.08 -11.55 -25.28
C ALA A 32 -4.26 -10.71 -24.77
N PRO A 33 -4.00 -9.53 -24.18
CA PRO A 33 -5.05 -8.60 -23.78
C PRO A 33 -5.87 -8.13 -24.99
N VAL A 34 -7.19 -8.05 -24.85
CA VAL A 34 -8.08 -7.50 -25.87
C VAL A 34 -8.55 -6.13 -25.38
N ALA A 35 -7.97 -5.08 -25.96
CA ALA A 35 -8.26 -3.70 -25.63
C ALA A 35 -9.42 -3.11 -26.47
N GLY A 36 -10.05 -2.05 -25.93
CA GLY A 36 -11.09 -1.29 -26.63
C GLY A 36 -12.42 -2.03 -26.82
N ARG A 37 -12.61 -3.20 -26.19
CA ARG A 37 -13.79 -4.01 -26.34
C ARG A 37 -14.88 -3.58 -25.37
N SER A 38 -16.07 -3.28 -25.88
CA SER A 38 -17.26 -3.05 -25.06
C SER A 38 -17.85 -4.38 -24.61
N ILE A 39 -17.98 -4.56 -23.29
CA ILE A 39 -18.60 -5.74 -22.69
C ILE A 39 -19.84 -5.33 -21.91
N SER A 40 -20.80 -6.23 -21.78
CA SER A 40 -21.97 -6.08 -20.91
C SER A 40 -21.86 -7.11 -19.76
N ILE A 41 -22.22 -6.68 -18.56
CA ILE A 41 -22.27 -7.55 -17.39
C ILE A 41 -23.61 -7.35 -16.71
N THR A 42 -24.30 -8.44 -16.46
CA THR A 42 -25.60 -8.44 -15.77
C THR A 42 -25.55 -9.33 -14.55
N SER A 43 -26.32 -9.00 -13.52
CA SER A 43 -26.56 -9.84 -12.35
C SER A 43 -27.86 -10.63 -12.51
N ASN A 44 -27.90 -11.84 -11.98
CA ASN A 44 -29.12 -12.67 -11.91
C ASN A 44 -30.12 -12.16 -10.85
N ARG A 45 -29.77 -11.12 -10.08
CA ARG A 45 -30.68 -10.54 -9.08
C ARG A 45 -31.27 -9.22 -9.54
N THR A 46 -32.59 -9.12 -9.48
CA THR A 46 -33.32 -7.87 -9.70
C THR A 46 -32.97 -6.86 -8.61
N GLY A 47 -32.67 -5.62 -9.02
CA GLY A 47 -32.32 -4.52 -8.12
C GLY A 47 -30.82 -4.39 -7.84
N ASP A 48 -29.99 -5.32 -8.30
CA ASP A 48 -28.54 -5.13 -8.35
C ASP A 48 -28.17 -4.10 -9.44
N ARG A 49 -27.17 -3.30 -9.14
CA ARG A 49 -26.60 -2.33 -10.07
C ARG A 49 -25.18 -2.78 -10.44
N VAL A 50 -24.92 -2.91 -11.73
CA VAL A 50 -23.60 -3.22 -12.25
C VAL A 50 -23.08 -2.03 -13.04
N GLN A 51 -21.87 -1.59 -12.70
CA GLN A 51 -21.17 -0.50 -13.39
C GLN A 51 -19.82 -0.96 -13.86
N LEU A 52 -19.40 -0.48 -15.03
CA LEU A 52 -18.08 -0.74 -15.61
C LEU A 52 -17.27 0.55 -15.67
N SER A 53 -16.01 0.47 -15.30
CA SER A 53 -15.08 1.58 -15.43
C SER A 53 -13.68 1.08 -15.82
N PRO A 54 -13.16 1.47 -17.00
CA PRO A 54 -13.84 2.18 -18.09
C PRO A 54 -14.97 1.34 -18.72
N THR A 55 -15.78 1.92 -19.59
CA THR A 55 -16.90 1.23 -20.27
C THR A 55 -16.47 0.22 -21.33
N SER A 56 -15.20 0.31 -21.77
CA SER A 56 -14.53 -0.65 -22.63
C SER A 56 -13.22 -1.09 -22.01
N THR A 57 -12.70 -2.24 -22.43
CA THR A 57 -11.42 -2.76 -21.91
C THR A 57 -10.26 -1.81 -22.21
N ASP A 58 -9.40 -1.58 -21.22
CA ASP A 58 -8.18 -0.79 -21.32
C ASP A 58 -7.10 -1.50 -22.18
N SER A 59 -5.92 -0.90 -22.31
CA SER A 59 -4.78 -1.46 -23.05
C SER A 59 -4.31 -2.83 -22.51
N ASN A 60 -4.65 -3.18 -21.29
CA ASN A 60 -4.39 -4.48 -20.66
C ASN A 60 -5.57 -5.46 -20.77
N GLY A 61 -6.60 -5.10 -21.54
CA GLY A 61 -7.83 -5.84 -21.65
C GLY A 61 -8.69 -5.82 -20.39
N ALA A 62 -8.50 -4.85 -19.48
CA ALA A 62 -9.14 -4.84 -18.18
C ALA A 62 -10.28 -3.81 -18.07
N VAL A 63 -11.26 -4.14 -17.23
CA VAL A 63 -12.30 -3.23 -16.71
C VAL A 63 -12.47 -3.49 -15.21
N ILE A 64 -12.87 -2.47 -14.47
CA ILE A 64 -13.36 -2.61 -13.10
C ILE A 64 -14.88 -2.75 -13.16
N VAL A 65 -15.39 -3.82 -12.59
CA VAL A 65 -16.80 -4.09 -12.42
C VAL A 65 -17.17 -3.72 -11.00
N THR A 66 -18.10 -2.80 -10.81
CA THR A 66 -18.68 -2.49 -9.51
C THR A 66 -20.10 -3.09 -9.49
N LEU A 67 -20.31 -4.02 -8.58
CA LEU A 67 -21.62 -4.61 -8.28
C LEU A 67 -22.13 -4.02 -6.98
N GLU A 68 -23.34 -3.47 -7.01
CA GLU A 68 -24.05 -2.95 -5.82
C GLU A 68 -25.37 -3.68 -5.67
N GLY A 69 -25.70 -4.06 -4.46
CA GLY A 69 -26.96 -4.71 -4.12
C GLY A 69 -27.46 -4.31 -2.74
N ARG A 70 -28.77 -4.37 -2.51
CA ARG A 70 -29.40 -4.05 -1.22
C ARG A 70 -29.41 -5.22 -0.26
N ASP A 71 -29.22 -6.42 -0.77
CA ASP A 71 -29.29 -7.65 0.00
C ASP A 71 -27.95 -8.40 -0.07
N LYS A 72 -27.62 -9.10 0.99
CA LYS A 72 -26.50 -10.04 1.02
C LYS A 72 -26.83 -11.31 0.22
N GLY A 73 -25.80 -12.09 -0.09
CA GLY A 73 -25.92 -13.43 -0.63
C GLY A 73 -25.29 -13.59 -2.01
N ALA A 74 -25.42 -14.79 -2.55
CA ALA A 74 -24.82 -15.17 -3.82
C ALA A 74 -25.50 -14.50 -5.02
N ARG A 75 -24.69 -14.18 -6.02
CA ARG A 75 -25.09 -13.68 -7.35
C ARG A 75 -24.29 -14.42 -8.40
N THR A 76 -24.90 -14.58 -9.55
CA THR A 76 -24.20 -14.98 -10.77
C THR A 76 -24.15 -13.77 -11.70
N LEU A 77 -22.96 -13.31 -11.99
CA LEU A 77 -22.73 -12.27 -13.00
C LEU A 77 -22.54 -12.96 -14.35
N THR A 78 -23.23 -12.48 -15.37
CA THR A 78 -23.10 -12.98 -16.74
C THR A 78 -22.41 -11.93 -17.56
N VAL A 79 -21.26 -12.27 -18.15
CA VAL A 79 -20.48 -11.42 -19.04
C VAL A 79 -20.85 -11.76 -20.47
N THR A 80 -21.25 -10.76 -21.25
CA THR A 80 -21.55 -10.90 -22.68
C THR A 80 -20.79 -9.86 -23.49
N ASP A 81 -20.39 -10.26 -24.66
CA ASP A 81 -19.87 -9.40 -25.72
C ASP A 81 -20.50 -9.89 -27.03
N HIS A 82 -20.40 -9.09 -28.09
CA HIS A 82 -20.94 -9.43 -29.42
C HIS A 82 -20.52 -10.81 -29.92
N ASP A 83 -19.30 -11.26 -29.58
CA ASP A 83 -18.72 -12.52 -30.06
C ASP A 83 -18.48 -13.55 -28.97
N ILE A 84 -18.84 -13.26 -27.72
CA ILE A 84 -18.56 -14.16 -26.57
C ILE A 84 -19.87 -14.75 -26.05
N THR A 85 -19.93 -16.06 -26.00
CA THR A 85 -20.96 -16.77 -25.23
C THR A 85 -20.80 -16.41 -23.75
N ALA A 86 -21.91 -16.17 -23.07
CA ALA A 86 -21.95 -15.78 -21.68
C ALA A 86 -21.06 -16.66 -20.78
N VAL A 87 -20.17 -16.03 -20.05
CA VAL A 87 -19.35 -16.70 -19.03
C VAL A 87 -19.92 -16.33 -17.66
N PRO A 88 -20.48 -17.30 -16.92
CA PRO A 88 -20.97 -17.05 -15.56
C PRO A 88 -19.81 -16.85 -14.58
N LEU A 89 -19.96 -15.90 -13.66
CA LEU A 89 -19.07 -15.67 -12.55
C LEU A 89 -19.89 -15.60 -11.27
N ASP A 90 -19.71 -16.55 -10.38
CA ASP A 90 -20.35 -16.54 -9.08
C ASP A 90 -19.63 -15.65 -8.10
N VAL A 91 -20.37 -14.75 -7.47
CA VAL A 91 -19.89 -13.79 -6.47
C VAL A 91 -20.84 -13.74 -5.30
N THR A 92 -20.36 -13.26 -4.15
CA THR A 92 -21.19 -13.10 -2.96
C THR A 92 -21.06 -11.69 -2.42
N LEU A 93 -22.17 -10.98 -2.27
CA LEU A 93 -22.24 -9.77 -1.47
C LEU A 93 -22.43 -10.15 -0.01
N SER A 94 -21.55 -9.68 0.86
CA SER A 94 -21.62 -9.93 2.30
C SER A 94 -21.16 -8.71 3.07
N ASP A 95 -21.57 -8.62 4.32
CA ASP A 95 -21.03 -7.66 5.30
C ASP A 95 -19.72 -8.18 5.92
N ALA A 96 -19.42 -9.45 5.73
CA ALA A 96 -18.11 -9.96 5.99
C ALA A 96 -17.15 -9.41 4.93
N TRP A 97 -16.56 -8.29 5.24
CA TRP A 97 -15.50 -7.68 4.51
C TRP A 97 -14.36 -8.66 4.31
N TYR A 98 -13.53 -8.37 3.35
CA TYR A 98 -12.34 -9.14 3.11
C TYR A 98 -11.61 -9.48 4.42
N GLU A 99 -11.38 -10.76 4.67
CA GLU A 99 -10.54 -11.27 5.73
C GLU A 99 -9.60 -12.33 5.14
N SER A 100 -8.30 -12.18 5.39
CA SER A 100 -7.30 -13.13 4.95
C SER A 100 -6.11 -13.12 5.89
N THR A 101 -5.16 -14.03 5.68
CA THR A 101 -3.95 -14.14 6.49
C THR A 101 -2.80 -13.45 5.78
N PHE A 102 -2.08 -12.61 6.51
CA PHE A 102 -0.93 -11.83 6.04
C PHE A 102 0.29 -12.10 6.91
N LEU A 103 1.45 -12.03 6.30
CA LEU A 103 2.71 -11.88 7.02
C LEU A 103 2.75 -10.47 7.62
N ILE A 104 3.06 -10.38 8.91
CA ILE A 104 3.18 -9.10 9.61
C ILE A 104 4.63 -8.86 9.98
N THR A 105 5.18 -7.79 9.45
CA THR A 105 6.49 -7.24 9.82
C THR A 105 6.35 -5.81 10.31
N ALA A 106 7.46 -5.13 10.56
CA ALA A 106 7.44 -3.73 10.93
C ALA A 106 8.68 -3.00 10.44
N TYR A 107 8.51 -1.69 10.24
CA TYR A 107 9.58 -0.80 9.83
C TYR A 107 9.60 0.46 10.70
N ASN A 108 10.72 1.15 10.65
CA ASN A 108 10.96 2.43 11.32
C ASN A 108 11.71 3.37 10.37
N VAL A 109 11.76 4.64 10.71
CA VAL A 109 12.73 5.57 10.13
C VAL A 109 13.93 5.72 11.08
N CYS A 110 15.06 6.16 10.56
CA CYS A 110 16.25 6.37 11.39
C CYS A 110 16.02 7.50 12.41
N ASN A 111 16.71 7.40 13.56
CA ASN A 111 16.77 8.44 14.58
C ASN A 111 18.23 8.87 14.75
N GLU A 112 18.50 10.15 14.72
CA GLU A 112 19.86 10.68 14.80
C GLU A 112 20.58 10.27 16.10
N THR A 113 19.83 9.94 17.16
CA THR A 113 20.41 9.41 18.41
C THR A 113 21.12 8.06 18.23
N ASP A 114 20.78 7.29 17.18
CA ASP A 114 21.37 5.97 16.91
C ASP A 114 22.67 6.05 16.12
N PHE A 115 23.13 7.25 15.75
CA PHE A 115 24.31 7.52 14.95
C PHE A 115 25.43 8.15 15.78
N GLY A 116 26.65 8.14 15.30
CA GLY A 116 27.81 8.52 16.10
C GLY A 116 28.89 9.35 15.43
N TRP A 117 28.76 9.64 14.13
CA TRP A 117 29.79 10.37 13.40
C TRP A 117 29.77 11.88 13.69
N GLN A 118 30.77 12.56 13.18
CA GLN A 118 30.92 14.01 13.34
C GLN A 118 29.70 14.78 12.83
N MET A 119 29.42 15.91 13.49
CA MET A 119 28.39 16.85 13.07
C MET A 119 28.83 17.60 11.81
N VAL A 120 27.95 17.70 10.84
CA VAL A 120 28.18 18.42 9.58
C VAL A 120 27.03 19.38 9.30
N THR A 121 27.32 20.45 8.57
CA THR A 121 26.30 21.33 8.02
C THR A 121 25.73 20.67 6.76
N ALA A 122 24.42 20.63 6.64
CA ALA A 122 23.74 20.07 5.48
C ALA A 122 23.02 21.16 4.69
N PRO A 123 23.11 21.17 3.34
CA PRO A 123 22.37 22.11 2.52
C PRO A 123 20.86 22.03 2.77
N GLY A 124 20.22 23.15 3.07
CA GLY A 124 18.80 23.25 3.34
C GLY A 124 18.38 23.08 4.80
N LEU A 125 19.31 22.73 5.71
CA LEU A 125 19.07 22.69 7.14
C LEU A 125 19.86 23.81 7.84
N GLY A 126 19.25 24.41 8.86
CA GLY A 126 19.89 25.48 9.65
C GLY A 126 20.82 24.98 10.74
N ASP A 127 20.66 23.71 11.14
CA ASP A 127 21.37 23.06 12.22
C ASP A 127 22.44 22.10 11.68
N GLN A 128 23.37 21.69 12.55
CA GLN A 128 24.30 20.62 12.26
C GLN A 128 23.69 19.27 12.64
N HIS A 129 23.99 18.24 11.82
CA HIS A 129 23.51 16.89 12.00
C HIS A 129 24.66 15.88 11.86
N ARG A 130 24.52 14.70 12.43
CA ARG A 130 25.50 13.62 12.29
C ARG A 130 25.60 13.18 10.83
N ASN A 131 26.82 13.08 10.31
CA ASN A 131 27.03 12.78 8.90
C ASN A 131 26.51 11.40 8.50
N ASP A 132 26.67 10.39 9.34
CA ASP A 132 26.14 9.05 9.13
C ASP A 132 24.61 8.99 9.23
N PHE A 133 23.97 9.84 10.05
CA PHE A 133 22.51 10.00 10.06
C PHE A 133 22.01 10.56 8.72
N LEU A 134 22.66 11.55 8.16
CA LEU A 134 22.26 12.12 6.88
C LEU A 134 22.54 11.17 5.71
N ASN A 135 23.80 10.72 5.58
CA ASN A 135 24.36 10.16 4.35
C ASN A 135 24.79 8.69 4.46
N GLY A 136 24.69 8.07 5.62
CA GLY A 136 25.10 6.68 5.83
C GLY A 136 24.13 5.65 5.28
N ALA A 137 24.56 4.38 5.27
CA ALA A 137 23.83 3.24 4.73
C ALA A 137 22.44 3.01 5.35
N SER A 138 22.21 3.49 6.58
CA SER A 138 20.91 3.44 7.26
C SER A 138 20.35 4.83 7.55
N GLY A 139 20.94 5.85 6.96
CA GLY A 139 20.59 7.25 7.18
C GLY A 139 19.43 7.76 6.34
N VAL A 140 19.17 9.06 6.48
CA VAL A 140 18.03 9.76 5.85
C VAL A 140 17.99 9.59 4.34
N VAL A 141 19.14 9.63 3.67
CA VAL A 141 19.20 9.52 2.20
C VAL A 141 18.77 8.13 1.72
N MET A 142 19.08 7.08 2.48
CA MET A 142 18.67 5.71 2.16
C MET A 142 17.21 5.43 2.53
N GLN A 143 16.76 5.95 3.66
CA GLN A 143 15.44 5.67 4.20
C GLN A 143 14.36 6.69 3.77
N GLY A 144 14.77 7.81 3.16
CA GLY A 144 13.87 8.86 2.72
C GLY A 144 13.42 9.83 3.82
N THR A 145 13.51 9.44 5.09
CA THR A 145 13.17 10.28 6.25
C THR A 145 13.90 9.78 7.49
N GLY A 146 14.23 10.70 8.40
CA GLY A 146 14.76 10.39 9.73
C GLY A 146 14.38 11.45 10.75
N MET A 147 14.42 11.10 12.04
CA MET A 147 14.16 12.02 13.14
C MET A 147 15.48 12.61 13.64
N ALA A 148 15.61 13.92 13.60
CA ALA A 148 16.75 14.67 14.07
C ALA A 148 16.78 14.83 15.60
N LEU A 149 17.93 15.20 16.17
CA LEU A 149 18.09 15.47 17.62
C LEU A 149 17.14 16.54 18.17
N ASN A 150 16.72 17.48 17.34
CA ASN A 150 15.77 18.52 17.69
C ASN A 150 14.29 18.04 17.67
N GLY A 151 14.04 16.75 17.41
CA GLY A 151 12.70 16.14 17.34
C GLY A 151 11.94 16.40 16.05
N ARG A 152 12.54 17.07 15.06
CA ARG A 152 11.93 17.30 13.75
C ARG A 152 12.33 16.19 12.78
N TYR A 153 11.44 15.88 11.85
CA TYR A 153 11.79 14.99 10.75
C TYR A 153 12.59 15.71 9.67
N VAL A 154 13.61 15.02 9.16
CA VAL A 154 14.47 15.46 8.05
C VAL A 154 14.23 14.55 6.87
N ARG A 155 14.09 15.12 5.68
CA ARG A 155 13.99 14.36 4.43
C ARG A 155 14.90 14.95 3.36
N PRO A 156 15.40 14.15 2.40
CA PRO A 156 16.09 14.70 1.24
C PRO A 156 15.07 15.37 0.33
N THR A 157 15.44 16.52 -0.24
CA THR A 157 14.66 17.20 -1.28
C THR A 157 15.28 17.03 -2.66
N HIS A 158 16.57 16.76 -2.68
CA HIS A 158 17.32 16.35 -3.85
C HIS A 158 18.36 15.33 -3.43
N VAL A 159 18.48 14.25 -4.17
CA VAL A 159 19.47 13.19 -3.94
C VAL A 159 20.34 13.09 -5.18
N GLY A 160 21.65 13.09 -4.99
CA GLY A 160 22.63 12.84 -6.06
C GLY A 160 22.45 11.44 -6.66
N THR A 161 22.94 11.27 -7.87
CA THR A 161 22.74 10.03 -8.65
C THR A 161 23.83 9.00 -8.45
N HIS A 162 24.95 9.34 -7.76
CA HIS A 162 26.10 8.46 -7.61
C HIS A 162 26.13 7.83 -6.22
N TRP A 163 25.81 6.54 -6.21
CA TRP A 163 25.87 5.72 -5.02
C TRP A 163 27.13 4.84 -5.05
N HIS A 164 27.88 4.85 -3.96
CA HIS A 164 28.85 3.79 -3.72
C HIS A 164 28.12 2.46 -3.56
N LEU A 165 28.60 1.44 -4.24
CA LEU A 165 28.04 0.10 -4.13
C LEU A 165 28.93 -0.74 -3.20
N ASN A 166 28.31 -1.45 -2.27
CA ASN A 166 29.00 -2.41 -1.41
C ASN A 166 29.47 -3.65 -2.21
N ALA A 167 30.14 -4.56 -1.55
CA ALA A 167 30.67 -5.79 -2.17
C ALA A 167 29.60 -6.68 -2.81
N GLN A 168 28.33 -6.52 -2.45
CA GLN A 168 27.17 -7.21 -3.01
C GLN A 168 26.51 -6.44 -4.15
N GLY A 169 27.02 -5.26 -4.52
CA GLY A 169 26.47 -4.42 -5.58
C GLY A 169 25.25 -3.59 -5.15
N HIS A 170 25.00 -3.45 -3.86
CA HIS A 170 23.90 -2.63 -3.34
C HIS A 170 24.41 -1.23 -2.95
N PRO A 171 23.60 -0.16 -3.17
CA PRO A 171 23.92 1.17 -2.66
C PRO A 171 24.09 1.17 -1.14
N ASP A 172 25.18 1.79 -0.63
CA ASP A 172 25.44 1.87 0.81
C ASP A 172 25.67 3.30 1.32
N HIS A 173 26.14 4.22 0.50
CA HIS A 173 26.23 5.64 0.80
C HIS A 173 26.36 6.47 -0.49
N LEU A 174 26.17 7.79 -0.38
CA LEU A 174 26.40 8.70 -1.50
C LEU A 174 27.92 9.03 -1.61
N GLU A 175 28.45 8.98 -2.83
CA GLU A 175 29.83 9.38 -3.10
C GLU A 175 30.05 10.89 -2.96
N ASP A 176 29.01 11.70 -3.27
CA ASP A 176 29.03 13.15 -3.12
C ASP A 176 27.90 13.63 -2.22
N PRO A 177 28.09 13.69 -0.87
CA PRO A 177 27.09 14.19 0.07
C PRO A 177 26.73 15.66 -0.15
N GLN A 178 27.59 16.46 -0.78
CA GLN A 178 27.31 17.88 -1.06
C GLN A 178 26.26 18.07 -2.17
N ALA A 179 26.01 17.05 -2.97
CA ALA A 179 24.96 17.07 -3.98
C ALA A 179 23.54 16.88 -3.39
N VAL A 180 23.45 16.53 -2.10
CA VAL A 180 22.18 16.32 -1.42
C VAL A 180 21.70 17.60 -0.76
N THR A 181 20.42 17.91 -0.95
CA THR A 181 19.75 18.95 -0.18
C THR A 181 18.65 18.33 0.68
N PHE A 182 18.44 18.91 1.85
CA PHE A 182 17.48 18.42 2.84
C PHE A 182 16.46 19.50 3.19
N ALA A 183 15.36 19.07 3.77
CA ALA A 183 14.39 19.96 4.42
C ALA A 183 13.81 19.28 5.66
N TYR A 184 13.40 20.09 6.62
CA TYR A 184 12.54 19.61 7.68
C TYR A 184 11.14 19.33 7.16
N SER A 185 10.47 18.33 7.75
CA SER A 185 9.08 18.01 7.48
C SER A 185 8.30 17.81 8.80
N ASP A 186 6.98 17.99 8.73
CA ASP A 186 6.09 17.85 9.88
C ASP A 186 5.78 16.37 10.22
N GLY A 187 6.31 15.43 9.43
CA GLY A 187 6.09 14.00 9.62
C GLY A 187 6.77 13.16 8.55
N VAL A 188 6.62 11.85 8.67
CA VAL A 188 7.05 10.88 7.67
C VAL A 188 6.05 10.88 6.52
N LEU A 189 6.54 11.06 5.29
CA LEU A 189 5.71 11.02 4.09
C LEU A 189 5.74 9.62 3.49
N GLY A 190 4.63 8.94 3.56
CA GLY A 190 4.40 7.69 2.84
C GLY A 190 3.90 7.89 1.43
N ALA A 191 3.75 6.81 0.69
CA ALA A 191 3.30 6.85 -0.70
C ALA A 191 1.85 7.34 -0.87
N PHE A 192 1.01 7.22 0.17
CA PHE A 192 -0.42 7.52 0.11
C PHE A 192 -0.87 8.58 1.12
N GLY A 193 0.01 9.02 1.99
CA GLY A 193 -0.29 10.03 2.99
C GLY A 193 0.79 10.13 4.06
N THR A 194 0.52 10.91 5.10
CA THR A 194 1.41 11.00 6.26
C THR A 194 1.39 9.69 7.04
N VAL A 195 2.57 9.16 7.31
CA VAL A 195 2.75 7.94 8.08
C VAL A 195 2.86 8.29 9.56
N THR A 196 2.05 7.63 10.38
CA THR A 196 1.97 7.87 11.83
C THR A 196 2.26 6.59 12.58
N GLU A 197 3.05 6.71 13.65
CA GLU A 197 3.43 5.60 14.51
C GLU A 197 2.21 4.84 15.05
N ASN A 198 2.28 3.51 15.03
CA ASN A 198 1.23 2.60 15.48
C ASN A 198 -0.16 2.85 14.84
N HIS A 199 -0.19 3.57 13.74
CA HIS A 199 -1.40 3.88 12.98
C HIS A 199 -1.27 3.42 11.53
N SER A 200 -0.14 3.69 10.91
CA SER A 200 0.08 3.47 9.48
C SER A 200 0.79 2.15 9.19
N ILE A 201 0.47 1.59 8.04
CA ILE A 201 1.10 0.38 7.49
C ILE A 201 1.50 0.61 6.04
N ALA A 202 2.59 -0.06 5.65
CA ALA A 202 2.93 -0.25 4.25
C ALA A 202 2.30 -1.56 3.74
N VAL A 203 1.78 -1.52 2.52
CA VAL A 203 1.03 -2.61 1.90
C VAL A 203 1.36 -2.75 0.42
N ASP A 204 0.98 -3.89 -0.16
CA ASP A 204 0.82 -4.03 -1.60
C ASP A 204 -0.52 -3.40 -2.03
N PRO A 205 -0.51 -2.27 -2.78
CA PRO A 205 -1.74 -1.59 -3.16
C PRO A 205 -2.62 -2.40 -4.13
N THR A 206 -2.11 -3.50 -4.68
CA THR A 206 -2.92 -4.43 -5.48
C THR A 206 -3.74 -5.39 -4.62
N VAL A 207 -3.44 -5.47 -3.33
CA VAL A 207 -4.10 -6.35 -2.35
C VAL A 207 -4.92 -5.53 -1.35
N ILE A 208 -4.29 -4.56 -0.69
CA ILE A 208 -4.97 -3.61 0.21
C ILE A 208 -4.94 -2.24 -0.48
N PRO A 209 -6.08 -1.63 -0.82
CA PRO A 209 -6.10 -0.33 -1.49
C PRO A 209 -5.43 0.77 -0.66
N PRO A 210 -4.85 1.79 -1.32
CA PRO A 210 -4.37 2.99 -0.65
C PRO A 210 -5.43 3.59 0.28
N ARG A 211 -5.02 4.05 1.44
CA ARG A 211 -5.86 4.66 2.48
C ARG A 211 -6.93 3.73 3.09
N ALA A 212 -6.89 2.45 2.75
CA ALA A 212 -7.80 1.48 3.35
C ALA A 212 -7.53 1.35 4.86
N ARG A 213 -8.62 1.19 5.61
CA ARG A 213 -8.61 0.85 7.03
C ARG A 213 -8.73 -0.66 7.18
N VAL A 214 -7.86 -1.25 7.98
CA VAL A 214 -7.84 -2.69 8.26
C VAL A 214 -7.73 -2.92 9.78
N ASN A 215 -8.21 -4.07 10.25
CA ASN A 215 -7.92 -4.56 11.59
C ASN A 215 -7.03 -5.78 11.49
N ILE A 216 -5.88 -5.72 12.14
CA ILE A 216 -4.88 -6.79 12.20
C ILE A 216 -5.00 -7.48 13.56
N ASP A 217 -5.19 -8.79 13.55
CA ASP A 217 -5.28 -9.59 14.77
C ASP A 217 -4.04 -9.41 15.65
N ALA A 218 -4.27 -9.15 16.95
CA ALA A 218 -3.27 -8.80 17.96
C ALA A 218 -2.50 -7.48 17.75
N VAL A 219 -2.79 -6.70 16.69
CA VAL A 219 -2.16 -5.38 16.43
C VAL A 219 -3.19 -4.25 16.51
N GLY A 220 -4.43 -4.52 16.07
CA GLY A 220 -5.51 -3.54 16.04
C GLY A 220 -5.68 -2.84 14.69
N GLU A 221 -6.42 -1.72 14.69
CA GLU A 221 -6.71 -0.97 13.47
C GLU A 221 -5.46 -0.26 12.93
N ARG A 222 -5.32 -0.30 11.61
CA ARG A 222 -4.25 0.36 10.84
C ARG A 222 -4.78 0.92 9.53
N TYR A 223 -4.03 1.88 8.98
CA TYR A 223 -4.34 2.56 7.74
C TYR A 223 -3.22 2.33 6.72
N ALA A 224 -3.60 2.02 5.49
CA ALA A 224 -2.67 1.78 4.38
C ALA A 224 -2.15 3.10 3.81
N ASP A 225 -1.24 3.75 4.54
CA ASP A 225 -0.70 5.07 4.20
C ASP A 225 0.58 5.00 3.39
N ASP A 226 1.17 3.81 3.29
CA ASP A 226 2.45 3.63 2.62
C ASP A 226 2.51 2.35 1.78
N ARG A 227 3.58 2.22 1.02
CA ARG A 227 3.98 1.01 0.28
C ARG A 227 5.48 0.80 0.40
N GLY A 228 5.91 -0.45 0.43
CA GLY A 228 7.31 -0.83 0.32
C GLY A 228 7.56 -1.65 -0.95
N SER A 229 8.73 -1.49 -1.59
CA SER A 229 9.09 -2.29 -2.77
C SER A 229 9.16 -3.80 -2.46
N GLN A 230 9.48 -4.15 -1.23
CA GLN A 230 9.55 -5.54 -0.73
C GLN A 230 8.23 -6.01 -0.08
N ILE A 231 7.25 -5.12 0.08
CA ILE A 231 5.94 -5.45 0.65
C ILE A 231 5.01 -5.83 -0.49
N GLN A 232 4.95 -7.11 -0.79
CA GLN A 232 4.21 -7.65 -1.93
C GLN A 232 3.20 -8.72 -1.50
N GLY A 233 2.05 -8.76 -2.17
CA GLY A 233 1.00 -9.74 -1.91
C GLY A 233 0.38 -9.61 -0.52
N TYR A 234 0.31 -10.71 0.20
CA TYR A 234 -0.27 -10.81 1.54
C TYR A 234 0.77 -10.50 2.63
N HIS A 235 1.36 -9.32 2.55
CA HIS A 235 2.35 -8.82 3.48
C HIS A 235 1.96 -7.42 3.92
N VAL A 236 2.07 -7.16 5.21
CA VAL A 236 1.83 -5.86 5.85
C VAL A 236 3.04 -5.51 6.70
N ASP A 237 3.51 -4.29 6.58
CA ASP A 237 4.64 -3.76 7.34
C ASP A 237 4.17 -2.61 8.23
N ASN A 238 4.20 -2.81 9.56
CA ASN A 238 3.65 -1.87 10.53
C ASN A 238 4.67 -0.77 10.86
N PHE A 239 4.30 0.49 10.74
CA PHE A 239 5.19 1.60 11.10
C PHE A 239 5.27 1.78 12.62
N LEU A 240 6.47 1.73 13.16
CA LEU A 240 6.74 1.77 14.61
C LEU A 240 7.26 3.12 15.12
N GLY A 241 7.53 4.09 14.22
CA GLY A 241 8.14 5.36 14.60
C GLY A 241 9.62 5.46 14.23
N ALA A 242 10.43 6.13 15.04
CA ALA A 242 11.83 6.42 14.74
C ALA A 242 12.79 5.69 15.69
N GLY A 243 13.89 5.22 15.14
CA GLY A 243 15.03 4.65 15.88
C GLY A 243 15.01 3.13 16.05
N HIS A 244 16.12 2.59 16.52
CA HIS A 244 16.31 1.15 16.69
C HIS A 244 15.53 0.57 17.87
N ALA A 245 15.32 1.34 18.93
CA ALA A 245 14.67 0.85 20.15
C ALA A 245 13.24 0.36 19.91
N VAL A 246 12.47 1.04 19.04
CA VAL A 246 11.10 0.65 18.72
C VAL A 246 11.05 -0.67 17.97
N VAL A 247 12.03 -0.91 17.08
CA VAL A 247 12.14 -2.17 16.33
C VAL A 247 12.57 -3.33 17.23
N GLN A 248 13.49 -3.11 18.14
CA GLN A 248 13.93 -4.18 19.08
C GLN A 248 12.75 -4.71 19.89
N THR A 249 11.91 -3.83 20.43
CA THR A 249 10.71 -4.23 21.16
C THR A 249 9.76 -5.05 20.31
N TRP A 250 9.58 -4.67 19.03
CA TRP A 250 8.72 -5.39 18.11
C TRP A 250 9.30 -6.74 17.69
N THR A 251 10.59 -6.78 17.34
CA THR A 251 11.25 -8.01 16.85
C THR A 251 11.35 -9.10 17.91
N HIS A 252 11.44 -8.73 19.19
CA HIS A 252 11.39 -9.69 20.31
C HIS A 252 9.94 -10.04 20.70
N GLY A 253 8.95 -9.39 20.13
CA GLY A 253 7.53 -9.67 20.37
C GLY A 253 7.02 -10.88 19.58
N ALA A 254 5.84 -11.38 19.98
CA ALA A 254 5.20 -12.56 19.39
C ALA A 254 4.52 -12.31 18.02
N ILE A 255 4.66 -11.10 17.44
CA ILE A 255 3.91 -10.70 16.24
C ILE A 255 4.81 -10.66 15.01
N ASN A 256 6.05 -10.18 15.17
CA ASN A 256 6.97 -10.02 14.04
C ASN A 256 7.25 -11.32 13.30
N GLY A 257 7.17 -11.29 11.99
CA GLY A 257 7.40 -12.45 11.12
C GLY A 257 6.31 -13.54 11.20
N THR A 258 5.16 -13.24 11.83
CA THR A 258 4.07 -14.21 11.98
C THR A 258 2.93 -13.94 11.02
N GLN A 259 2.14 -14.99 10.77
CA GLN A 259 0.92 -14.91 10.00
C GLN A 259 -0.25 -14.48 10.89
N ARG A 260 -0.95 -13.41 10.55
CA ARG A 260 -2.11 -12.89 11.29
C ARG A 260 -3.29 -12.65 10.36
N LYS A 261 -4.48 -12.75 10.91
CA LYS A 261 -5.68 -12.36 10.19
C LYS A 261 -5.74 -10.83 10.05
N VAL A 262 -6.01 -10.40 8.83
CA VAL A 262 -6.27 -9.00 8.50
C VAL A 262 -7.66 -8.89 7.94
N LYS A 263 -8.48 -8.06 8.55
CA LYS A 263 -9.84 -7.79 8.16
C LYS A 263 -9.95 -6.37 7.56
N TYR A 264 -10.45 -6.26 6.36
CA TYR A 264 -10.72 -4.98 5.73
C TYR A 264 -11.91 -4.29 6.36
N LEU A 265 -11.77 -3.02 6.73
CA LEU A 265 -12.82 -2.22 7.38
C LEU A 265 -13.38 -1.11 6.49
N GLY A 266 -12.85 -0.93 5.29
CA GLY A 266 -13.29 0.09 4.33
C GLY A 266 -12.15 1.01 3.91
N GLY A 267 -12.41 1.84 2.86
CA GLY A 267 -11.56 2.96 2.47
C GLY A 267 -12.05 4.26 3.11
N THR A 268 -11.18 5.25 3.25
CA THR A 268 -11.54 6.64 3.62
C THR A 268 -11.92 7.43 2.38
#